data_86ce8dc4d0314ae9784a1219806cfc65
#
_entry.id   86ce8dc4d0314ae9784a1219806cfc65
#
_cell.length_a   1.000
_cell.length_b   1.000
_cell.length_c   1.000
_cell.angle_alpha   90.00
_cell.angle_beta   90.00
_cell.angle_gamma   90.00
#
_symmetry.space_group_name_H-M   'P 1'
#
loop_
_entity.id
_entity.type
_entity.pdbx_description
1 polymer ?
#
loop_
_entity_poly.entity_id
_entity_poly.type
_entity_poly.pdbx_seq_one_letter_code
_entity_poly.pdbx_strand_id
1 'polypeptide(L)'
;LQSWKSGDYQADLSLVYELTQNTGSMMKELEQIGFKWRDKATQFVGALWPRSNRAANFKSGVGFIDTFLAYIKEKNLPIDIYYETKASDLIMDKGRIVGVKAKAKNGRTYVVSADHGVIVATGGFGANVKMRNDYDELWGKTLGEKTPTTNLPSSTGDGIAMVKKVGANLTQMGWIQLFPAGDPQTGATSFKLGENSCIYVNKDGKRYVN
;
A
#
# COMPACT_ATOMS: atom_id res chain seq x y z
N LEU A 1 -8.66 12.23 15.64
CA LEU A 1 -8.88 11.42 16.85
C LEU A 1 -9.32 9.99 16.54
N GLN A 2 -10.28 9.78 15.62
CA GLN A 2 -10.77 8.44 15.26
C GLN A 2 -9.72 7.55 14.62
N SER A 3 -8.96 8.06 13.65
CA SER A 3 -7.90 7.29 12.99
C SER A 3 -6.83 6.84 13.98
N TRP A 4 -6.50 7.68 14.93
CA TRP A 4 -5.58 7.37 16.02
C TRP A 4 -6.14 6.32 16.97
N LYS A 5 -7.42 6.46 17.37
CA LYS A 5 -8.12 5.45 18.20
C LYS A 5 -8.26 4.11 17.49
N SER A 6 -8.59 4.10 16.20
CA SER A 6 -8.70 2.87 15.40
C SER A 6 -7.36 2.13 15.24
N GLY A 7 -6.24 2.84 15.35
CA GLY A 7 -4.88 2.29 15.36
C GLY A 7 -4.36 2.00 16.77
N ASP A 8 -5.23 1.81 17.75
CA ASP A 8 -4.89 1.53 19.15
C ASP A 8 -3.88 2.53 19.73
N TYR A 9 -3.98 3.80 19.31
CA TYR A 9 -3.12 4.91 19.73
C TYR A 9 -1.63 4.75 19.41
N GLN A 10 -1.26 3.79 18.52
CA GLN A 10 0.13 3.49 18.16
C GLN A 10 0.67 4.37 17.04
N ALA A 11 -0.21 4.98 16.25
CA ALA A 11 0.20 5.84 15.17
C ALA A 11 0.81 7.16 15.68
N ASP A 12 1.79 7.69 14.95
CA ASP A 12 2.30 9.04 15.16
C ASP A 12 1.18 10.06 14.91
N LEU A 13 0.82 10.80 15.97
CA LEU A 13 -0.31 11.73 15.94
C LEU A 13 -0.07 12.89 14.96
N SER A 14 1.17 13.31 14.75
CA SER A 14 1.50 14.37 13.79
C SER A 14 1.19 13.92 12.37
N LEU A 15 1.54 12.69 12.01
CA LEU A 15 1.23 12.11 10.69
C LEU A 15 -0.27 11.89 10.50
N VAL A 16 -0.99 11.47 11.56
CA VAL A 16 -2.46 11.36 11.51
C VAL A 16 -3.09 12.72 11.29
N TYR A 17 -2.57 13.77 11.93
CA TYR A 17 -3.02 15.13 11.75
C TYR A 17 -2.82 15.60 10.30
N GLU A 18 -1.62 15.46 9.76
CA GLU A 18 -1.29 15.80 8.38
C GLU A 18 -2.21 15.08 7.37
N LEU A 19 -2.39 13.79 7.54
CA LEU A 19 -3.30 13.02 6.69
C LEU A 19 -4.73 13.59 6.71
N THR A 20 -5.28 13.83 7.91
CA THR A 20 -6.67 14.25 8.05
C THR A 20 -6.92 15.68 7.61
N GLN A 21 -5.97 16.58 7.81
CA GLN A 21 -6.08 17.98 7.35
C GLN A 21 -5.99 18.09 5.81
N ASN A 22 -5.15 17.29 5.19
CA ASN A 22 -4.87 17.40 3.76
C ASN A 22 -5.77 16.50 2.87
N THR A 23 -6.56 15.59 3.45
CA THR A 23 -7.43 14.69 2.66
C THR A 23 -8.40 15.46 1.76
N GLY A 24 -9.03 16.53 2.27
CA GLY A 24 -10.01 17.31 1.50
C GLY A 24 -9.38 18.06 0.31
N SER A 25 -8.20 18.64 0.48
CA SER A 25 -7.47 19.31 -0.60
C SER A 25 -6.98 18.30 -1.64
N MET A 26 -6.45 17.17 -1.21
CA MET A 26 -6.02 16.07 -2.10
C MET A 26 -7.18 15.55 -2.95
N MET A 27 -8.39 15.39 -2.39
CA MET A 27 -9.56 14.98 -3.15
C MET A 27 -9.90 15.97 -4.24
N LYS A 28 -9.89 17.29 -3.92
CA LYS A 28 -10.13 18.35 -4.91
C LYS A 28 -9.07 18.39 -6.00
N GLU A 29 -7.81 18.19 -5.66
CA GLU A 29 -6.72 18.11 -6.62
C GLU A 29 -6.91 16.94 -7.60
N LEU A 30 -7.30 15.76 -7.09
CA LEU A 30 -7.63 14.62 -7.93
C LEU A 30 -8.82 14.91 -8.86
N GLU A 31 -9.85 15.61 -8.40
CA GLU A 31 -10.98 16.04 -9.24
C GLU A 31 -10.53 16.98 -10.36
N GLN A 32 -9.61 17.93 -10.07
CA GLN A 32 -9.06 18.85 -11.06
C GLN A 32 -8.33 18.15 -12.21
N ILE A 33 -7.73 17.01 -11.94
CA ILE A 33 -7.07 16.18 -12.96
C ILE A 33 -8.00 15.14 -13.59
N GLY A 34 -9.30 15.19 -13.30
CA GLY A 34 -10.34 14.37 -13.92
C GLY A 34 -10.77 13.13 -13.14
N PHE A 35 -10.32 12.95 -11.90
CA PHE A 35 -10.75 11.83 -11.07
C PHE A 35 -12.22 11.99 -10.66
N LYS A 36 -12.98 10.91 -10.73
CA LYS A 36 -14.39 10.90 -10.32
C LYS A 36 -14.60 9.99 -9.13
N TRP A 37 -15.17 10.56 -8.08
CA TRP A 37 -15.56 9.85 -6.87
C TRP A 37 -16.95 9.22 -7.02
N ARG A 38 -17.22 8.18 -6.23
CA ARG A 38 -18.60 7.73 -5.98
C ARG A 38 -19.34 8.76 -5.15
N ASP A 39 -20.64 8.86 -5.36
CA ASP A 39 -21.50 9.83 -4.66
C ASP A 39 -21.59 9.58 -3.14
N LYS A 40 -21.34 8.36 -2.70
CA LYS A 40 -21.45 7.99 -1.29
C LYS A 40 -20.15 7.36 -0.78
N ALA A 41 -19.69 7.83 0.38
CA ALA A 41 -18.66 7.17 1.13
C ALA A 41 -19.13 5.80 1.62
N THR A 42 -18.23 4.85 1.68
CA THR A 42 -18.48 3.49 2.20
C THR A 42 -17.76 3.28 3.51
N GLN A 43 -18.24 2.34 4.30
CA GLN A 43 -17.54 1.89 5.50
C GLN A 43 -16.62 0.74 5.14
N PHE A 44 -15.37 0.82 5.55
CA PHE A 44 -14.41 -0.25 5.39
C PHE A 44 -14.28 -1.05 6.70
N VAL A 45 -13.86 -2.30 6.62
CA VAL A 45 -13.64 -3.13 7.81
C VAL A 45 -12.70 -2.42 8.80
N GLY A 46 -13.10 -2.34 10.06
CA GLY A 46 -12.38 -1.61 11.11
C GLY A 46 -12.65 -0.10 11.16
N ALA A 47 -13.37 0.48 10.20
CA ALA A 47 -13.81 1.86 10.30
C ALA A 47 -15.05 1.98 11.21
N LEU A 48 -15.11 3.03 12.03
CA LEU A 48 -16.25 3.25 12.94
C LEU A 48 -17.50 3.75 12.22
N TRP A 49 -17.34 4.39 11.04
CA TRP A 49 -18.43 4.83 10.14
C TRP A 49 -17.97 5.01 8.70
N PRO A 50 -18.93 5.22 7.76
CA PRO A 50 -18.62 5.44 6.36
C PRO A 50 -17.75 6.68 6.15
N ARG A 51 -16.48 6.47 5.73
CA ARG A 51 -15.52 7.53 5.43
C ARG A 51 -14.54 7.17 4.31
N SER A 52 -14.76 6.03 3.68
CA SER A 52 -13.91 5.55 2.58
C SER A 52 -14.49 6.01 1.25
N ASN A 53 -13.80 6.91 0.58
CA ASN A 53 -14.17 7.36 -0.76
C ASN A 53 -13.49 6.45 -1.80
N ARG A 54 -14.21 6.17 -2.89
CA ARG A 54 -13.76 5.25 -3.95
C ARG A 54 -13.97 5.89 -5.31
N ALA A 55 -13.16 5.45 -6.30
CA ALA A 55 -13.38 5.83 -7.68
C ALA A 55 -14.78 5.42 -8.17
N ALA A 56 -15.41 6.24 -9.01
CA ALA A 56 -16.72 5.95 -9.58
C ALA A 56 -16.73 4.64 -10.39
N ASN A 57 -15.67 4.39 -11.17
CA ASN A 57 -15.43 3.18 -11.96
C ASN A 57 -14.70 2.09 -11.15
N PHE A 58 -14.98 1.94 -9.89
CA PHE A 58 -14.24 1.11 -8.95
C PHE A 58 -13.84 -0.26 -9.47
N LYS A 59 -12.57 -0.36 -9.84
CA LYS A 59 -11.84 -1.61 -10.11
C LYS A 59 -10.54 -1.57 -9.30
N SER A 60 -10.64 -1.67 -7.97
CA SER A 60 -9.51 -1.48 -7.04
C SER A 60 -8.81 -0.12 -7.23
N GLY A 61 -7.48 -0.10 -7.35
CA GLY A 61 -6.71 1.13 -7.58
C GLY A 61 -6.66 1.63 -9.04
N VAL A 62 -7.26 0.91 -9.98
CA VAL A 62 -7.17 1.22 -11.43
C VAL A 62 -7.68 2.61 -11.76
N GLY A 63 -8.75 3.08 -11.09
CA GLY A 63 -9.29 4.41 -11.32
C GLY A 63 -8.28 5.55 -11.11
N PHE A 64 -7.38 5.41 -10.15
CA PHE A 64 -6.29 6.38 -9.94
C PHE A 64 -5.27 6.33 -11.07
N ILE A 65 -4.84 5.14 -11.44
CA ILE A 65 -3.83 4.95 -12.52
C ILE A 65 -4.37 5.47 -13.85
N ASP A 66 -5.60 5.12 -14.21
CA ASP A 66 -6.22 5.58 -15.45
C ASP A 66 -6.32 7.11 -15.51
N THR A 67 -6.68 7.75 -14.38
CA THR A 67 -6.75 9.21 -14.31
C THR A 67 -5.39 9.86 -14.49
N PHE A 68 -4.35 9.37 -13.81
CA PHE A 68 -2.99 9.91 -13.96
C PHE A 68 -2.47 9.73 -15.39
N LEU A 69 -2.64 8.55 -15.99
CA LEU A 69 -2.21 8.29 -17.36
C LEU A 69 -2.94 9.16 -18.38
N ALA A 70 -4.25 9.35 -18.21
CA ALA A 70 -5.05 10.24 -19.04
C ALA A 70 -4.57 11.69 -18.94
N TYR A 71 -4.33 12.17 -17.73
CA TYR A 71 -3.86 13.54 -17.47
C TYR A 71 -2.46 13.78 -18.05
N ILE A 72 -1.52 12.85 -17.84
CA ILE A 72 -0.17 12.91 -18.42
C ILE A 72 -0.26 13.06 -19.93
N LYS A 73 -1.10 12.25 -20.58
CA LYS A 73 -1.30 12.28 -22.03
C LYS A 73 -1.95 13.57 -22.50
N GLU A 74 -3.03 14.00 -21.83
CA GLU A 74 -3.78 15.22 -22.20
C GLU A 74 -2.90 16.48 -22.15
N LYS A 75 -2.09 16.57 -21.08
CA LYS A 75 -1.22 17.74 -20.86
C LYS A 75 0.15 17.60 -21.53
N ASN A 76 0.40 16.49 -22.23
CA ASN A 76 1.70 16.18 -22.84
C ASN A 76 2.87 16.40 -21.86
N LEU A 77 2.71 15.87 -20.65
CA LEU A 77 3.73 16.04 -19.59
C LEU A 77 5.01 15.27 -19.97
N PRO A 78 6.19 15.81 -19.68
CA PRO A 78 7.47 15.16 -19.98
C PRO A 78 7.78 14.05 -18.96
N ILE A 79 6.96 12.98 -18.98
CA ILE A 79 7.05 11.84 -18.06
C ILE A 79 7.28 10.57 -18.88
N ASP A 80 8.40 9.92 -18.66
CA ASP A 80 8.71 8.61 -19.21
C ASP A 80 8.28 7.50 -18.25
N ILE A 81 7.52 6.53 -18.74
CA ILE A 81 7.06 5.37 -17.97
C ILE A 81 7.70 4.09 -18.51
N TYR A 82 8.48 3.43 -17.67
CA TYR A 82 9.15 2.18 -18.02
C TYR A 82 8.41 1.00 -17.38
N TYR A 83 7.56 0.34 -18.16
CA TYR A 83 6.87 -0.88 -17.75
C TYR A 83 7.80 -2.09 -17.72
N GLU A 84 7.41 -3.14 -16.99
CA GLU A 84 8.19 -4.39 -16.86
C GLU A 84 9.67 -4.14 -16.51
N THR A 85 9.93 -3.08 -15.74
CA THR A 85 11.28 -2.62 -15.40
C THR A 85 11.43 -2.56 -13.89
N LYS A 86 12.24 -3.45 -13.34
CA LYS A 86 12.45 -3.60 -11.91
C LYS A 86 13.63 -2.74 -11.47
N ALA A 87 13.40 -1.80 -10.55
CA ALA A 87 14.47 -1.11 -9.83
C ALA A 87 15.21 -2.09 -8.92
N SER A 88 16.53 -2.04 -8.90
CA SER A 88 17.39 -2.96 -8.13
C SER A 88 18.20 -2.26 -7.05
N ASP A 89 18.65 -1.04 -7.30
CA ASP A 89 19.53 -0.32 -6.39
C ASP A 89 19.35 1.19 -6.51
N LEU A 90 19.53 1.88 -5.40
CA LEU A 90 19.72 3.33 -5.36
C LEU A 90 21.20 3.65 -5.56
N ILE A 91 21.49 4.71 -6.31
CA ILE A 91 22.85 5.18 -6.54
C ILE A 91 23.10 6.32 -5.57
N MET A 92 24.14 6.15 -4.74
CA MET A 92 24.56 7.17 -3.78
C MET A 92 25.90 7.75 -4.19
N ASP A 93 26.01 9.07 -4.13
CA ASP A 93 27.27 9.82 -4.22
C ASP A 93 27.34 10.81 -3.05
N LYS A 94 28.46 10.79 -2.33
CA LYS A 94 28.75 11.69 -1.20
C LYS A 94 27.58 11.83 -0.19
N GLY A 95 26.90 10.71 0.11
CA GLY A 95 25.80 10.65 1.08
C GLY A 95 24.45 11.12 0.54
N ARG A 96 24.33 11.43 -0.75
CA ARG A 96 23.10 11.83 -1.42
C ARG A 96 22.68 10.76 -2.45
N ILE A 97 21.39 10.48 -2.54
CA ILE A 97 20.86 9.66 -3.62
C ILE A 97 20.80 10.47 -4.91
N VAL A 98 21.51 9.99 -5.93
CA VAL A 98 21.69 10.66 -7.24
C VAL A 98 21.12 9.86 -8.41
N GLY A 99 20.47 8.75 -8.14
CA GLY A 99 19.86 7.94 -9.22
C GLY A 99 19.40 6.57 -8.78
N VAL A 100 18.97 5.80 -9.78
CA VAL A 100 18.48 4.44 -9.62
C VAL A 100 19.01 3.51 -10.72
N LYS A 101 19.32 2.26 -10.37
CA LYS A 101 19.57 1.18 -11.33
C LYS A 101 18.30 0.35 -11.48
N ALA A 102 17.97 0.01 -12.71
CA ALA A 102 16.82 -0.82 -13.02
C ALA A 102 17.13 -1.80 -14.15
N LYS A 103 16.40 -2.93 -14.19
CA LYS A 103 16.53 -3.95 -15.22
C LYS A 103 15.16 -4.27 -15.80
N ALA A 104 15.04 -4.14 -17.10
CA ALA A 104 13.83 -4.52 -17.83
C ALA A 104 13.77 -6.05 -18.02
N LYS A 105 12.57 -6.57 -18.23
CA LYS A 105 12.29 -7.99 -18.48
C LYS A 105 13.05 -8.55 -19.68
N ASN A 106 13.29 -7.72 -20.70
CA ASN A 106 14.10 -8.08 -21.87
C ASN A 106 15.61 -8.12 -21.61
N GLY A 107 16.04 -7.93 -20.35
CA GLY A 107 17.45 -7.96 -19.95
C GLY A 107 18.17 -6.61 -20.00
N ARG A 108 17.59 -5.57 -20.60
CA ARG A 108 18.20 -4.23 -20.68
C ARG A 108 18.35 -3.63 -19.28
N THR A 109 19.53 -3.09 -19.01
CA THR A 109 19.81 -2.36 -17.76
C THR A 109 19.71 -0.85 -18.01
N TYR A 110 19.09 -0.16 -17.06
CA TYR A 110 18.99 1.28 -17.02
C TYR A 110 19.74 1.84 -15.82
N VAL A 111 20.42 2.94 -16.05
CA VAL A 111 20.98 3.81 -15.01
C VAL A 111 20.35 5.17 -15.21
N VAL A 112 19.50 5.57 -14.28
CA VAL A 112 18.76 6.83 -14.37
C VAL A 112 19.32 7.79 -13.33
N SER A 113 19.82 8.94 -13.78
CA SER A 113 20.27 10.01 -12.90
C SER A 113 19.08 10.81 -12.37
N ALA A 114 19.18 11.33 -11.15
CA ALA A 114 18.15 12.11 -10.50
C ALA A 114 18.76 13.36 -9.85
N ASP A 115 18.53 14.52 -10.45
CA ASP A 115 19.11 15.80 -9.99
C ASP A 115 18.44 16.27 -8.69
N HIS A 116 17.15 16.01 -8.53
CA HIS A 116 16.37 16.44 -7.35
C HIS A 116 16.16 15.35 -6.31
N GLY A 117 16.25 14.07 -6.68
CA GLY A 117 16.09 12.94 -5.79
C GLY A 117 15.27 11.82 -6.40
N VAL A 118 15.05 10.76 -5.62
CA VAL A 118 14.30 9.57 -6.01
C VAL A 118 13.14 9.35 -5.04
N ILE A 119 11.91 9.27 -5.56
CA ILE A 119 10.73 8.91 -4.79
C ILE A 119 10.56 7.40 -4.86
N VAL A 120 10.57 6.73 -3.69
CA VAL A 120 10.35 5.29 -3.58
C VAL A 120 8.89 5.05 -3.20
N ALA A 121 8.08 4.64 -4.17
CA ALA A 121 6.64 4.40 -4.01
C ALA A 121 6.27 2.94 -4.40
N THR A 122 7.09 1.98 -3.98
CA THR A 122 7.06 0.57 -4.43
C THR A 122 6.07 -0.30 -3.66
N GLY A 123 5.30 0.26 -2.75
CA GLY A 123 4.37 -0.48 -1.89
C GLY A 123 5.07 -1.26 -0.79
N GLY A 124 4.33 -2.20 -0.20
CA GLY A 124 4.77 -2.99 0.95
C GLY A 124 5.41 -4.33 0.59
N PHE A 125 5.44 -5.22 1.57
CA PHE A 125 6.09 -6.54 1.49
C PHE A 125 5.15 -7.71 1.82
N GLY A 126 3.83 -7.52 1.74
CA GLY A 126 2.85 -8.53 2.13
C GLY A 126 2.95 -9.87 1.37
N ALA A 127 3.53 -9.90 0.16
CA ALA A 127 3.79 -11.13 -0.59
C ALA A 127 5.15 -11.78 -0.28
N ASN A 128 6.00 -11.15 0.54
CA ASN A 128 7.30 -11.69 0.93
C ASN A 128 7.21 -12.38 2.28
N VAL A 129 7.01 -13.70 2.26
CA VAL A 129 6.86 -14.52 3.48
C VAL A 129 8.05 -14.36 4.41
N LYS A 130 9.27 -14.42 3.88
CA LYS A 130 10.47 -14.25 4.69
C LYS A 130 10.50 -12.90 5.40
N MET A 131 10.23 -11.82 4.66
CA MET A 131 10.27 -10.48 5.21
C MET A 131 9.16 -10.26 6.26
N ARG A 132 7.97 -10.87 6.06
CA ARG A 132 6.92 -10.86 7.09
C ARG A 132 7.39 -11.51 8.38
N ASN A 133 8.02 -12.68 8.29
CA ASN A 133 8.51 -13.39 9.48
C ASN A 133 9.70 -12.69 10.14
N ASP A 134 10.60 -12.10 9.35
CA ASP A 134 11.77 -11.36 9.87
C ASP A 134 11.36 -10.13 10.70
N TYR A 135 10.24 -9.50 10.37
CA TYR A 135 9.73 -8.31 11.05
C TYR A 135 8.52 -8.57 11.94
N ASP A 136 8.11 -9.82 12.12
CA ASP A 136 6.94 -10.14 12.95
C ASP A 136 7.27 -9.94 14.44
N GLU A 137 6.67 -8.92 15.02
CA GLU A 137 6.77 -8.60 16.44
C GLU A 137 5.45 -8.86 17.20
N LEU A 138 4.34 -9.04 16.47
CA LEU A 138 3.00 -9.08 17.05
C LEU A 138 2.32 -10.44 16.98
N TRP A 139 2.51 -11.17 15.90
CA TRP A 139 1.71 -12.36 15.57
C TRP A 139 2.39 -13.66 15.96
N GLY A 140 3.73 -13.65 16.09
CA GLY A 140 4.53 -14.80 16.45
C GLY A 140 4.24 -16.01 15.56
N LYS A 141 4.05 -17.17 16.16
CA LYS A 141 3.78 -18.41 15.41
C LYS A 141 2.48 -18.39 14.59
N THR A 142 1.57 -17.45 14.85
CA THR A 142 0.29 -17.34 14.13
C THR A 142 0.48 -16.89 12.69
N LEU A 143 1.46 -16.02 12.43
CA LEU A 143 1.73 -15.53 11.09
C LEU A 143 2.27 -16.64 10.17
N GLY A 144 3.22 -17.44 10.64
CA GLY A 144 3.77 -18.63 9.98
C GLY A 144 4.13 -18.51 8.50
N GLU A 145 4.94 -19.45 8.02
CA GLU A 145 5.38 -19.48 6.61
C GLU A 145 4.24 -19.79 5.62
N LYS A 146 3.21 -20.49 6.09
CA LYS A 146 2.09 -20.95 5.25
C LYS A 146 0.93 -19.98 5.16
N THR A 147 0.99 -18.86 5.91
CA THR A 147 -0.07 -17.85 5.84
C THR A 147 -0.06 -17.18 4.46
N PRO A 148 -1.12 -17.38 3.65
CA PRO A 148 -1.17 -16.80 2.31
C PRO A 148 -1.32 -15.27 2.37
N THR A 149 -1.28 -14.62 1.22
CA THR A 149 -1.45 -13.16 1.13
C THR A 149 -2.57 -12.78 0.19
N THR A 150 -3.31 -11.72 0.54
CA THR A 150 -4.27 -11.07 -0.37
C THR A 150 -3.59 -9.99 -1.23
N ASN A 151 -2.29 -9.73 -1.01
CA ASN A 151 -1.54 -8.73 -1.77
C ASN A 151 -1.20 -9.21 -3.17
N LEU A 152 -0.90 -8.27 -4.05
CA LEU A 152 -0.33 -8.58 -5.36
C LEU A 152 1.02 -9.29 -5.21
N PRO A 153 1.37 -10.25 -6.11
CA PRO A 153 2.66 -10.93 -6.07
C PRO A 153 3.87 -9.98 -6.15
N SER A 154 3.68 -8.76 -6.66
CA SER A 154 4.70 -7.72 -6.72
C SER A 154 4.98 -7.02 -5.39
N SER A 155 4.16 -7.24 -4.35
CA SER A 155 4.37 -6.63 -3.02
C SER A 155 5.46 -7.35 -2.24
N THR A 156 6.68 -7.30 -2.75
CA THR A 156 7.85 -8.09 -2.27
C THR A 156 8.80 -7.31 -1.38
N GLY A 157 8.57 -6.01 -1.16
CA GLY A 157 9.41 -5.17 -0.30
C GLY A 157 10.73 -4.73 -0.95
N ASP A 158 10.84 -4.77 -2.26
CA ASP A 158 12.07 -4.43 -2.98
C ASP A 158 12.55 -3.01 -2.68
N GLY A 159 11.64 -2.02 -2.64
CA GLY A 159 11.99 -0.64 -2.30
C GLY A 159 12.48 -0.50 -0.87
N ILE A 160 11.85 -1.21 0.07
CA ILE A 160 12.29 -1.25 1.48
C ILE A 160 13.72 -1.81 1.56
N ALA A 161 14.01 -2.89 0.84
CA ALA A 161 15.34 -3.46 0.79
C ALA A 161 16.37 -2.48 0.17
N MET A 162 15.99 -1.74 -0.88
CA MET A 162 16.86 -0.73 -1.50
C MET A 162 17.17 0.43 -0.55
N VAL A 163 16.17 0.99 0.12
CA VAL A 163 16.40 2.13 1.02
C VAL A 163 17.20 1.73 2.26
N LYS A 164 16.98 0.52 2.77
CA LYS A 164 17.76 -0.04 3.89
C LYS A 164 19.26 -0.14 3.55
N LYS A 165 19.62 -0.57 2.33
CA LYS A 165 20.99 -0.65 1.86
C LYS A 165 21.74 0.68 1.90
N VAL A 166 21.02 1.78 1.73
CA VAL A 166 21.59 3.14 1.74
C VAL A 166 21.42 3.85 3.09
N GLY A 167 21.07 3.11 4.14
CA GLY A 167 21.06 3.62 5.51
C GLY A 167 19.77 4.30 5.95
N ALA A 168 18.66 4.14 5.22
CA ALA A 168 17.38 4.66 5.68
C ALA A 168 16.86 3.91 6.92
N ASN A 169 16.27 4.63 7.84
CA ASN A 169 15.56 4.05 8.97
C ASN A 169 14.24 3.41 8.53
N LEU A 170 13.92 2.27 9.14
CA LEU A 170 12.64 1.61 8.98
C LEU A 170 11.89 1.68 10.31
N THR A 171 10.60 1.98 10.25
CA THR A 171 9.74 2.07 11.44
C THR A 171 8.47 1.26 11.24
N GLN A 172 7.91 0.75 12.33
CA GLN A 172 6.63 0.04 12.37
C GLN A 172 6.55 -1.18 11.42
N MET A 173 7.67 -1.83 11.15
CA MET A 173 7.74 -2.97 10.22
C MET A 173 6.97 -4.20 10.72
N GLY A 174 6.78 -4.34 12.03
CA GLY A 174 6.01 -5.43 12.64
C GLY A 174 4.49 -5.31 12.51
N TRP A 175 3.96 -4.17 12.04
CA TRP A 175 2.53 -3.94 11.88
C TRP A 175 1.99 -4.61 10.61
N ILE A 176 1.95 -5.94 10.63
CA ILE A 176 1.45 -6.77 9.54
C ILE A 176 -0.04 -7.01 9.75
N GLN A 177 -0.87 -6.52 8.85
CA GLN A 177 -2.31 -6.71 8.94
C GLN A 177 -2.72 -8.12 8.53
N LEU A 178 -3.42 -8.84 9.40
CA LEU A 178 -4.13 -10.07 9.05
C LEU A 178 -5.56 -9.73 8.61
N PHE A 179 -5.96 -10.29 7.47
CA PHE A 179 -7.27 -10.07 6.88
C PHE A 179 -8.11 -11.35 6.97
N PRO A 180 -9.21 -11.37 7.75
CA PRO A 180 -9.94 -12.60 8.07
C PRO A 180 -10.82 -13.12 6.92
N ALA A 181 -10.86 -12.44 5.79
CA ALA A 181 -11.69 -12.81 4.64
C ALA A 181 -10.90 -13.45 3.48
N GLY A 182 -9.64 -13.78 3.69
CA GLY A 182 -8.82 -14.50 2.71
C GLY A 182 -9.08 -15.99 2.73
N ASP A 183 -9.09 -16.61 1.55
CA ASP A 183 -9.06 -18.06 1.43
C ASP A 183 -7.76 -18.60 2.05
N PRO A 184 -7.83 -19.58 2.98
CA PRO A 184 -6.66 -20.05 3.72
C PRO A 184 -5.63 -20.79 2.86
N GLN A 185 -5.99 -21.23 1.66
CA GLN A 185 -5.10 -21.96 0.75
C GLN A 185 -4.48 -21.04 -0.28
N THR A 186 -5.26 -20.14 -0.86
CA THR A 186 -4.86 -19.31 -2.00
C THR A 186 -4.58 -17.87 -1.65
N GLY A 187 -5.06 -17.38 -0.51
CA GLY A 187 -5.04 -15.98 -0.14
C GLY A 187 -6.03 -15.10 -0.92
N ALA A 188 -6.78 -15.69 -1.86
CA ALA A 188 -7.79 -14.94 -2.60
C ALA A 188 -8.86 -14.40 -1.64
N THR A 189 -9.32 -13.18 -1.88
CA THR A 189 -10.45 -12.61 -1.12
C THR A 189 -11.73 -13.27 -1.56
N SER A 190 -12.15 -14.32 -0.84
CA SER A 190 -13.32 -15.16 -1.19
C SER A 190 -14.60 -14.76 -0.47
N PHE A 191 -14.49 -14.00 0.61
CA PHE A 191 -15.64 -13.55 1.38
C PHE A 191 -15.88 -12.06 1.19
N LYS A 192 -17.08 -11.71 0.74
CA LYS A 192 -17.57 -10.34 0.88
C LYS A 192 -18.01 -10.21 2.34
N LEU A 193 -17.16 -9.65 3.18
CA LEU A 193 -17.57 -9.20 4.50
C LEU A 193 -18.58 -8.07 4.27
N GLY A 194 -19.86 -8.39 4.41
CA GLY A 194 -20.94 -7.41 4.36
C GLY A 194 -20.72 -6.41 5.50
N GLU A 195 -20.73 -5.15 5.15
CA GLU A 195 -20.67 -4.07 6.12
C GLU A 195 -21.81 -4.27 7.12
N ASN A 196 -21.49 -4.58 8.37
CA ASN A 196 -22.44 -4.76 9.48
C ASN A 196 -23.39 -5.98 9.43
N SER A 197 -23.12 -7.00 8.61
CA SER A 197 -24.05 -8.12 8.42
C SER A 197 -23.54 -9.47 8.88
N CYS A 198 -22.37 -9.56 9.50
CA CYS A 198 -21.79 -10.81 9.93
C CYS A 198 -21.28 -10.76 11.36
N ILE A 199 -21.33 -11.91 12.02
CA ILE A 199 -20.68 -12.16 13.31
C ILE A 199 -19.57 -13.17 13.11
N TYR A 200 -18.47 -13.01 13.81
CA TYR A 200 -17.38 -13.98 13.83
C TYR A 200 -17.60 -14.96 14.96
N VAL A 201 -17.65 -16.23 14.62
CA VAL A 201 -17.78 -17.33 15.58
C VAL A 201 -16.59 -18.26 15.49
N ASN A 202 -16.19 -18.84 16.62
CA ASN A 202 -15.18 -19.89 16.66
C ASN A 202 -15.77 -21.25 16.19
N LYS A 203 -14.94 -22.30 16.20
CA LYS A 203 -15.36 -23.65 15.83
C LYS A 203 -16.52 -24.21 16.68
N ASP A 204 -16.75 -23.68 17.87
CA ASP A 204 -17.83 -24.09 18.78
C ASP A 204 -19.09 -23.22 18.62
N GLY A 205 -19.13 -22.36 17.58
CA GLY A 205 -20.25 -21.47 17.30
C GLY A 205 -20.34 -20.26 18.25
N LYS A 206 -19.34 -20.01 19.06
CA LYS A 206 -19.33 -18.90 20.01
C LYS A 206 -18.71 -17.66 19.38
N ARG A 207 -19.37 -16.50 19.52
CA ARG A 207 -18.80 -15.20 19.12
C ARG A 207 -17.51 -14.93 19.91
N TYR A 208 -16.45 -14.54 19.22
CA TYR A 208 -15.14 -14.28 19.83
C TYR A 208 -14.54 -12.90 19.53
N VAL A 209 -15.21 -12.09 18.73
CA VAL A 209 -14.82 -10.71 18.43
C VAL A 209 -16.05 -9.80 18.38
N ASN A 210 -15.90 -8.59 18.86
CA ASN A 210 -16.94 -7.56 18.86
C ASN A 210 -16.91 -6.72 17.59
#